data_affe710e3c0fc8db7ac9ca144127bc08
#
_entry.id   affe710e3c0fc8db7ac9ca144127bc08
#
_cell.length_a   1.000
_cell.length_b   1.000
_cell.length_c   1.000
_cell.angle_alpha   90.00
_cell.angle_beta   90.00
_cell.angle_gamma   90.00
#
_symmetry.space_group_name_H-M   'P 1'
#
loop_
_entity.id
_entity.type
_entity.pdbx_description
1 polymer ?
#
loop_
_entity_poly.entity_id
_entity_poly.type
_entity_poly.pdbx_seq_one_letter_code
_entity_poly.pdbx_strand_id
1 'polypeptide(L)'
;MYFQKRNDVYRYYERYIDPYTQKRKTVSITLSSNSKQAQNKAMRLLNEKIRNKTALANDNIIEGKTLANLFDEWFLIYKQQVRRTTYLATIANIQTLLGVINKDTLLSQLDSSILSRSFDNLLFKHDLSAKYVSIIKSKLNLAIKFAIKQNYLKDNPLDKVELSPKKSNHGTKIKDKFLEKDELTKLFDYIQKKHPNYAPIFQWLYLTGMRAGEALALDMDDIEYINNQYVVHVTGTLEYKKVSVTEQHKTDTTKTAAGIRDIDLSSQAVEIYQKQLDKYKSGFLFQTANGTPYQISSLNTILRNAKDKLGIDKRLSTHTFRHTHVSMLAALGVPFYVIQDRVGHENSKMLEQIYLHVTKEAKLNLNSQLEKL
;
A
#
# COMPACT_ATOMS: atom_id res chain seq x y z
N MET A 1 7.45 20.69 50.51
CA MET A 1 7.60 22.11 50.06
C MET A 1 8.29 22.92 51.14
N TYR A 2 9.23 23.79 50.81
CA TYR A 2 9.86 24.79 51.66
C TYR A 2 10.05 26.08 50.87
N PHE A 3 10.29 27.19 51.55
CA PHE A 3 10.47 28.48 50.87
C PHE A 3 11.65 29.26 51.46
N GLN A 4 12.16 30.21 50.69
CA GLN A 4 13.17 31.19 51.08
C GLN A 4 12.66 32.58 50.69
N LYS A 5 12.78 33.53 51.63
CA LYS A 5 12.55 34.97 51.32
C LYS A 5 13.78 35.53 50.67
N ARG A 6 13.63 36.20 49.54
CA ARG A 6 14.66 36.96 48.83
C ARG A 6 14.11 38.31 48.45
N ASN A 7 14.63 39.34 49.08
CA ASN A 7 14.08 40.68 48.96
C ASN A 7 12.56 40.71 49.29
N ASP A 8 11.71 41.21 48.40
CA ASP A 8 10.25 41.29 48.59
C ASP A 8 9.48 40.11 47.98
N VAL A 9 10.14 39.03 47.66
CA VAL A 9 9.49 37.83 47.04
C VAL A 9 9.83 36.55 47.81
N TYR A 10 8.95 35.59 47.71
CA TYR A 10 9.10 34.25 48.29
C TYR A 10 9.29 33.21 47.21
N ARG A 11 10.43 32.50 47.27
CA ARG A 11 10.73 31.42 46.36
C ARG A 11 10.46 30.12 47.03
N TYR A 12 9.47 29.38 46.48
CA TYR A 12 9.00 28.07 46.96
C TYR A 12 9.70 26.95 46.21
N TYR A 13 10.07 25.89 46.88
CA TYR A 13 10.81 24.75 46.37
C TYR A 13 10.09 23.45 46.73
N GLU A 14 10.13 22.50 45.80
CA GLU A 14 9.71 21.13 46.05
C GLU A 14 10.75 20.16 45.48
N ARG A 15 11.03 19.09 46.26
CA ARG A 15 11.98 18.06 45.86
C ARG A 15 11.20 16.87 45.27
N TYR A 16 11.71 16.29 44.21
CA TYR A 16 11.18 15.07 43.62
C TYR A 16 12.30 14.15 43.19
N ILE A 17 12.04 12.85 43.03
CA ILE A 17 12.95 11.90 42.45
C ILE A 17 12.68 11.91 40.94
N ASP A 18 13.70 12.22 40.18
CA ASP A 18 13.65 12.16 38.72
C ASP A 18 13.53 10.68 38.30
N PRO A 19 12.43 10.27 37.66
CA PRO A 19 12.20 8.87 37.32
C PRO A 19 13.21 8.30 36.31
N TYR A 20 13.85 9.16 35.51
CA TYR A 20 14.84 8.73 34.50
C TYR A 20 16.23 8.53 35.10
N THR A 21 16.62 9.34 36.08
CA THR A 21 17.99 9.34 36.63
C THR A 21 18.06 8.79 38.06
N GLN A 22 16.88 8.55 38.70
CA GLN A 22 16.73 8.19 40.11
C GLN A 22 17.43 9.17 41.08
N LYS A 23 17.79 10.36 40.60
CA LYS A 23 18.41 11.39 41.40
C LYS A 23 17.38 12.38 41.95
N ARG A 24 17.62 12.90 43.11
CA ARG A 24 16.82 13.98 43.69
C ARG A 24 17.02 15.27 42.91
N LYS A 25 15.94 15.83 42.38
CA LYS A 25 15.90 17.15 41.73
C LYS A 25 14.93 18.08 42.44
N THR A 26 15.06 19.38 42.21
CA THR A 26 14.25 20.43 42.85
C THR A 26 13.58 21.27 41.77
N VAL A 27 12.29 21.57 41.95
CA VAL A 27 11.59 22.58 41.18
C VAL A 27 11.32 23.78 42.05
N SER A 28 11.19 24.96 41.48
CA SER A 28 10.91 26.19 42.22
C SER A 28 9.95 27.11 41.47
N ILE A 29 9.23 27.92 42.20
CA ILE A 29 8.41 29.05 41.72
C ILE A 29 8.58 30.23 42.65
N THR A 30 8.32 31.44 42.16
CA THR A 30 8.43 32.68 42.94
C THR A 30 7.05 33.35 43.01
N LEU A 31 6.64 33.74 44.23
CA LEU A 31 5.40 34.48 44.46
C LEU A 31 5.72 35.71 45.35
N SER A 32 4.88 36.73 45.25
CA SER A 32 5.04 37.98 46.00
C SER A 32 4.65 37.93 47.47
N SER A 33 3.97 36.82 47.89
CA SER A 33 3.39 36.71 49.24
C SER A 33 3.66 35.34 49.86
N ASN A 34 3.67 35.26 51.19
CA ASN A 34 3.74 34.01 51.95
C ASN A 34 2.42 33.73 52.69
N SER A 35 1.30 34.30 52.28
CA SER A 35 -0.01 33.98 52.82
C SER A 35 -0.34 32.51 52.62
N LYS A 36 -1.30 31.98 53.43
CA LYS A 36 -1.78 30.60 53.29
C LYS A 36 -2.33 30.30 51.87
N GLN A 37 -2.94 31.31 51.23
CA GLN A 37 -3.40 31.23 49.85
C GLN A 37 -2.21 31.15 48.86
N ALA A 38 -1.15 31.91 49.07
CA ALA A 38 0.05 31.86 48.25
C ALA A 38 0.77 30.50 48.39
N GLN A 39 0.83 29.93 49.57
CA GLN A 39 1.39 28.59 49.81
C GLN A 39 0.58 27.50 49.09
N ASN A 40 -0.76 27.55 49.15
CA ASN A 40 -1.62 26.62 48.42
C ASN A 40 -1.43 26.74 46.89
N LYS A 41 -1.32 27.97 46.38
CA LYS A 41 -1.03 28.25 44.98
C LYS A 41 0.34 27.73 44.59
N ALA A 42 1.34 27.94 45.44
CA ALA A 42 2.71 27.46 45.22
C ALA A 42 2.74 25.91 45.13
N MET A 43 2.07 25.23 46.03
CA MET A 43 1.99 23.78 46.08
C MET A 43 1.36 23.23 44.80
N ARG A 44 0.26 23.82 44.34
CA ARG A 44 -0.42 23.42 43.09
C ARG A 44 0.52 23.56 41.88
N LEU A 45 1.17 24.73 41.74
CA LEU A 45 2.07 25.03 40.61
C LEU A 45 3.36 24.17 40.63
N LEU A 46 3.90 23.89 41.82
CA LEU A 46 5.06 22.99 41.96
C LEU A 46 4.72 21.57 41.59
N ASN A 47 3.57 21.07 42.03
CA ASN A 47 3.07 19.72 41.66
C ASN A 47 2.81 19.64 40.16
N GLU A 48 2.24 20.65 39.55
CA GLU A 48 2.07 20.74 38.09
C GLU A 48 3.41 20.72 37.35
N LYS A 49 4.41 21.48 37.83
CA LYS A 49 5.78 21.44 37.27
C LYS A 49 6.46 20.07 37.40
N ILE A 50 6.28 19.41 38.54
CA ILE A 50 6.81 18.05 38.72
C ILE A 50 6.09 17.09 37.78
N ARG A 51 4.75 17.13 37.73
CA ARG A 51 3.94 16.31 36.83
C ARG A 51 4.36 16.44 35.37
N ASN A 52 4.57 17.67 34.91
CA ASN A 52 5.03 17.93 33.53
C ASN A 52 6.46 17.40 33.25
N LYS A 53 7.36 17.41 34.25
CA LYS A 53 8.71 16.89 34.13
C LYS A 53 8.79 15.38 34.22
N THR A 54 7.85 14.74 34.88
CA THR A 54 7.78 13.30 35.09
C THR A 54 6.74 12.62 34.17
N ALA A 55 6.00 13.39 33.40
CA ALA A 55 4.86 12.93 32.57
C ALA A 55 5.26 11.82 31.59
N LEU A 56 6.50 11.83 31.07
CA LEU A 56 7.01 10.79 30.18
C LEU A 56 7.45 9.51 30.92
N ALA A 57 7.56 9.54 32.25
CA ALA A 57 8.01 8.42 33.06
C ALA A 57 6.92 7.79 33.91
N ASN A 58 5.78 8.44 34.01
CA ASN A 58 4.61 7.86 34.64
C ASN A 58 3.82 7.07 33.59
N ASP A 59 3.46 5.83 33.90
CA ASP A 59 2.50 4.99 33.13
C ASP A 59 1.07 5.59 33.11
N ASN A 60 0.94 6.90 33.34
CA ASN A 60 -0.34 7.58 33.35
C ASN A 60 -0.82 7.73 31.89
N ILE A 61 -1.91 7.08 31.59
CA ILE A 61 -2.63 7.23 30.33
C ILE A 61 -3.04 8.69 30.16
N ILE A 62 -2.72 9.25 29.00
CA ILE A 62 -3.15 10.60 28.62
C ILE A 62 -4.63 10.54 28.23
N GLU A 63 -5.48 11.00 29.12
CA GLU A 63 -6.94 10.99 28.92
C GLU A 63 -7.41 12.06 27.93
N GLY A 64 -8.63 11.91 27.42
CA GLY A 64 -9.30 12.91 26.58
C GLY A 64 -8.90 12.87 25.10
N LYS A 65 -8.01 11.98 24.68
CA LYS A 65 -7.68 11.79 23.25
C LYS A 65 -8.79 11.06 22.50
N THR A 66 -9.14 11.57 21.32
CA THR A 66 -10.14 10.96 20.42
C THR A 66 -9.47 10.19 19.29
N LEU A 67 -10.27 9.42 18.53
CA LEU A 67 -9.80 8.79 17.28
C LEU A 67 -9.29 9.83 16.27
N ALA A 68 -9.93 11.00 16.18
CA ALA A 68 -9.46 12.09 15.32
C ALA A 68 -8.05 12.52 15.73
N ASN A 69 -7.81 12.80 17.01
CA ASN A 69 -6.48 13.20 17.50
C ASN A 69 -5.43 12.11 17.21
N LEU A 70 -5.80 10.84 17.42
CA LEU A 70 -4.90 9.71 17.13
C LEU A 70 -4.48 9.72 15.67
N PHE A 71 -5.44 9.82 14.74
CA PHE A 71 -5.12 9.76 13.31
C PHE A 71 -4.35 10.98 12.85
N ASP A 72 -4.68 12.18 13.32
CA ASP A 72 -3.95 13.41 12.97
C ASP A 72 -2.46 13.30 13.37
N GLU A 73 -2.17 12.88 14.61
CA GLU A 73 -0.81 12.74 15.10
C GLU A 73 -0.08 11.55 14.43
N TRP A 74 -0.76 10.41 14.30
CA TRP A 74 -0.16 9.23 13.67
C TRP A 74 0.19 9.45 12.21
N PHE A 75 -0.67 10.11 11.44
CA PHE A 75 -0.44 10.36 10.02
C PHE A 75 0.78 11.27 9.76
N LEU A 76 1.11 12.18 10.67
CA LEU A 76 2.33 13.01 10.54
C LEU A 76 3.59 12.15 10.51
N ILE A 77 3.65 11.13 11.35
CA ILE A 77 4.78 10.20 11.44
C ILE A 77 4.70 9.12 10.36
N TYR A 78 3.51 8.53 10.17
CA TYR A 78 3.30 7.45 9.23
C TYR A 78 3.62 7.85 7.78
N LYS A 79 3.34 9.10 7.40
CA LYS A 79 3.68 9.66 6.09
C LYS A 79 5.19 9.56 5.78
N GLN A 80 6.04 9.69 6.79
CA GLN A 80 7.51 9.62 6.62
C GLN A 80 8.03 8.18 6.55
N GLN A 81 7.26 7.20 7.02
CA GLN A 81 7.66 5.79 7.11
C GLN A 81 7.28 4.96 5.90
N VAL A 82 6.36 5.45 5.06
CA VAL A 82 5.81 4.67 3.95
C VAL A 82 5.81 5.46 2.65
N ARG A 83 5.75 4.73 1.53
CA ARG A 83 5.61 5.36 0.21
C ARG A 83 4.30 6.14 0.12
N ARG A 84 4.30 7.21 -0.66
CA ARG A 84 3.13 8.08 -0.90
C ARG A 84 1.87 7.29 -1.27
N THR A 85 1.98 6.30 -2.15
CA THR A 85 0.84 5.47 -2.57
C THR A 85 0.25 4.65 -1.42
N THR A 86 1.09 4.13 -0.51
CA THR A 86 0.66 3.41 0.70
C THR A 86 0.00 4.36 1.68
N TYR A 87 0.56 5.55 1.87
CA TYR A 87 -0.02 6.59 2.71
C TYR A 87 -1.42 6.99 2.25
N LEU A 88 -1.59 7.30 0.95
CA LEU A 88 -2.88 7.67 0.37
C LEU A 88 -3.93 6.54 0.49
N ALA A 89 -3.51 5.29 0.27
CA ALA A 89 -4.39 4.14 0.45
C ALA A 89 -4.79 3.96 1.93
N THR A 90 -3.87 4.24 2.86
CA THR A 90 -4.16 4.14 4.30
C THR A 90 -5.14 5.22 4.75
N ILE A 91 -5.02 6.46 4.25
CA ILE A 91 -6.01 7.52 4.50
C ILE A 91 -7.41 7.05 4.05
N ALA A 92 -7.53 6.53 2.82
CA ALA A 92 -8.82 6.05 2.31
C ALA A 92 -9.40 4.91 3.17
N ASN A 93 -8.55 3.99 3.63
CA ASN A 93 -8.97 2.90 4.52
C ASN A 93 -9.49 3.43 5.86
N ILE A 94 -8.81 4.40 6.46
CA ILE A 94 -9.24 5.01 7.72
C ILE A 94 -10.51 5.87 7.52
N GLN A 95 -10.63 6.58 6.41
CA GLN A 95 -11.87 7.30 6.08
C GLN A 95 -13.07 6.35 5.94
N THR A 96 -12.88 5.16 5.34
CA THR A 96 -13.91 4.12 5.27
C THR A 96 -14.33 3.66 6.67
N LEU A 97 -13.38 3.48 7.60
CA LEU A 97 -13.67 3.13 8.99
C LEU A 97 -14.42 4.25 9.71
N LEU A 98 -14.01 5.51 9.52
CA LEU A 98 -14.65 6.68 10.13
C LEU A 98 -16.07 6.95 9.57
N GLY A 99 -16.44 6.31 8.47
CA GLY A 99 -17.83 6.28 7.98
C GLY A 99 -18.78 5.45 8.84
N VAL A 100 -18.27 4.59 9.72
CA VAL A 100 -19.05 3.69 10.58
C VAL A 100 -18.75 3.84 12.08
N ILE A 101 -17.70 4.58 12.44
CA ILE A 101 -17.34 4.91 13.83
C ILE A 101 -17.15 6.41 13.95
N ASN A 102 -17.65 7.00 15.04
CA ASN A 102 -17.51 8.43 15.26
C ASN A 102 -16.03 8.78 15.52
N LYS A 103 -15.49 9.73 14.76
CA LYS A 103 -14.14 10.24 14.91
C LYS A 103 -13.83 10.86 16.27
N ASP A 104 -14.88 11.38 16.96
CA ASP A 104 -14.77 12.01 18.27
C ASP A 104 -14.88 11.00 19.43
N THR A 105 -14.95 9.68 19.11
CA THR A 105 -14.91 8.63 20.13
C THR A 105 -13.61 8.73 20.91
N LEU A 106 -13.72 8.82 22.23
CA LEU A 106 -12.56 8.82 23.13
C LEU A 106 -11.83 7.47 23.04
N LEU A 107 -10.51 7.50 23.01
CA LEU A 107 -9.70 6.28 22.97
C LEU A 107 -9.92 5.40 24.20
N SER A 108 -10.15 6.00 25.36
CA SER A 108 -10.49 5.29 26.60
C SER A 108 -11.83 4.53 26.54
N GLN A 109 -12.71 4.89 25.61
CA GLN A 109 -14.01 4.22 25.38
C GLN A 109 -13.97 3.27 24.18
N LEU A 110 -12.84 3.18 23.49
CA LEU A 110 -12.67 2.33 22.32
C LEU A 110 -12.42 0.88 22.76
N ASP A 111 -13.48 0.10 22.84
CA ASP A 111 -13.41 -1.30 23.22
C ASP A 111 -13.55 -2.27 22.03
N SER A 112 -13.34 -3.56 22.29
CA SER A 112 -13.45 -4.61 21.28
C SER A 112 -14.87 -4.77 20.72
N SER A 113 -15.90 -4.45 21.51
CA SER A 113 -17.32 -4.56 21.12
C SER A 113 -17.69 -3.49 20.09
N ILE A 114 -17.24 -2.24 20.31
CA ILE A 114 -17.44 -1.12 19.36
C ILE A 114 -16.74 -1.45 18.03
N LEU A 115 -15.48 -1.94 18.09
CA LEU A 115 -14.71 -2.28 16.91
C LEU A 115 -15.31 -3.46 16.14
N SER A 116 -15.74 -4.51 16.83
CA SER A 116 -16.40 -5.66 16.19
C SER A 116 -17.66 -5.23 15.44
N ARG A 117 -18.54 -4.46 16.11
CA ARG A 117 -19.76 -3.92 15.46
C ARG A 117 -19.44 -3.03 14.26
N SER A 118 -18.38 -2.24 14.33
CA SER A 118 -17.96 -1.38 13.21
C SER A 118 -17.48 -2.23 12.02
N PHE A 119 -16.70 -3.29 12.26
CA PHE A 119 -16.27 -4.19 11.18
C PHE A 119 -17.42 -5.02 10.61
N ASP A 120 -18.35 -5.49 11.45
CA ASP A 120 -19.57 -6.16 10.98
C ASP A 120 -20.44 -5.23 10.12
N ASN A 121 -20.55 -3.95 10.49
CA ASN A 121 -21.22 -2.93 9.68
C ASN A 121 -20.56 -2.78 8.30
N LEU A 122 -19.22 -2.71 8.25
CA LEU A 122 -18.47 -2.69 6.98
C LEU A 122 -18.69 -3.95 6.15
N LEU A 123 -18.67 -5.14 6.77
CA LEU A 123 -18.85 -6.44 6.10
C LEU A 123 -20.26 -6.63 5.55
N PHE A 124 -21.28 -6.38 6.37
CA PHE A 124 -22.65 -6.83 6.08
C PHE A 124 -23.58 -5.70 5.65
N LYS A 125 -23.44 -4.49 6.19
CA LYS A 125 -24.27 -3.35 5.79
C LYS A 125 -23.71 -2.61 4.58
N HIS A 126 -22.38 -2.42 4.53
CA HIS A 126 -21.70 -1.79 3.38
C HIS A 126 -21.22 -2.81 2.34
N ASP A 127 -21.47 -4.10 2.55
CA ASP A 127 -21.12 -5.21 1.65
C ASP A 127 -19.64 -5.26 1.22
N LEU A 128 -18.72 -4.79 2.07
CA LEU A 128 -17.29 -4.83 1.75
C LEU A 128 -16.73 -6.26 1.86
N SER A 129 -15.70 -6.56 1.05
CA SER A 129 -15.05 -7.85 1.10
C SER A 129 -14.29 -8.05 2.42
N ALA A 130 -14.28 -9.28 2.95
CA ALA A 130 -13.54 -9.64 4.18
C ALA A 130 -12.05 -9.28 4.07
N LYS A 131 -11.45 -9.44 2.88
CA LYS A 131 -10.06 -9.04 2.62
C LYS A 131 -9.85 -7.53 2.79
N TYR A 132 -10.78 -6.70 2.30
CA TYR A 132 -10.67 -5.25 2.43
C TYR A 132 -10.84 -4.80 3.87
N VAL A 133 -11.82 -5.35 4.59
CA VAL A 133 -12.01 -5.07 6.02
C VAL A 133 -10.82 -5.53 6.86
N SER A 134 -10.19 -6.66 6.53
CA SER A 134 -8.93 -7.11 7.14
C SER A 134 -7.78 -6.10 6.93
N ILE A 135 -7.70 -5.47 5.76
CA ILE A 135 -6.72 -4.41 5.50
C ILE A 135 -7.02 -3.19 6.40
N ILE A 136 -8.28 -2.77 6.51
CA ILE A 136 -8.69 -1.66 7.39
C ILE A 136 -8.32 -1.97 8.84
N LYS A 137 -8.65 -3.18 9.34
CA LYS A 137 -8.27 -3.65 10.68
C LYS A 137 -6.77 -3.56 10.90
N SER A 138 -5.97 -4.02 9.93
CA SER A 138 -4.51 -3.95 10.00
C SER A 138 -3.99 -2.52 10.07
N LYS A 139 -4.60 -1.57 9.35
CA LYS A 139 -4.20 -0.17 9.40
C LYS A 139 -4.58 0.50 10.72
N LEU A 140 -5.78 0.22 11.23
CA LEU A 140 -6.18 0.66 12.57
C LEU A 140 -5.23 0.10 13.64
N ASN A 141 -4.82 -1.16 13.53
CA ASN A 141 -3.87 -1.78 14.46
C ASN A 141 -2.52 -1.03 14.52
N LEU A 142 -2.03 -0.52 13.38
CA LEU A 142 -0.81 0.31 13.36
C LEU A 142 -1.01 1.63 14.12
N ALA A 143 -2.16 2.28 13.95
CA ALA A 143 -2.49 3.51 14.67
C ALA A 143 -2.67 3.24 16.19
N ILE A 144 -3.32 2.14 16.57
CA ILE A 144 -3.48 1.75 17.99
C ILE A 144 -2.13 1.43 18.64
N LYS A 145 -1.22 0.73 17.95
CA LYS A 145 0.14 0.52 18.43
C LYS A 145 0.89 1.84 18.66
N PHE A 146 0.66 2.83 17.81
CA PHE A 146 1.17 4.17 18.05
C PHE A 146 0.53 4.80 19.29
N ALA A 147 -0.80 4.69 19.49
CA ALA A 147 -1.50 5.19 20.67
C ALA A 147 -0.95 4.58 21.97
N ILE A 148 -0.67 3.29 21.98
CA ILE A 148 -0.06 2.61 23.15
C ILE A 148 1.35 3.15 23.41
N LYS A 149 2.16 3.33 22.35
CA LYS A 149 3.51 3.90 22.47
C LYS A 149 3.50 5.34 23.00
N GLN A 150 2.42 6.09 22.75
CA GLN A 150 2.24 7.46 23.24
C GLN A 150 1.51 7.52 24.61
N ASN A 151 1.24 6.39 25.24
CA ASN A 151 0.46 6.27 26.49
C ASN A 151 -0.96 6.85 26.36
N TYR A 152 -1.61 6.75 25.19
CA TYR A 152 -3.02 7.08 25.01
C TYR A 152 -3.93 5.90 25.30
N LEU A 153 -3.40 4.67 25.19
CA LEU A 153 -4.05 3.41 25.52
C LEU A 153 -3.08 2.52 26.29
N LYS A 154 -3.63 1.73 27.22
CA LYS A 154 -2.88 0.72 27.95
C LYS A 154 -2.74 -0.57 27.14
N ASP A 155 -3.85 -1.04 26.59
CA ASP A 155 -3.96 -2.31 25.90
C ASP A 155 -4.54 -2.10 24.49
N ASN A 156 -4.34 -3.08 23.61
CA ASN A 156 -4.87 -3.04 22.27
C ASN A 156 -6.28 -3.63 22.20
N PRO A 157 -7.33 -2.82 21.97
CA PRO A 157 -8.71 -3.33 21.91
C PRO A 157 -8.95 -4.24 20.70
N LEU A 158 -8.05 -4.27 19.69
CA LEU A 158 -8.16 -5.14 18.52
C LEU A 158 -7.72 -6.59 18.79
N ASP A 159 -7.00 -6.88 19.87
CA ASP A 159 -6.48 -8.21 20.15
C ASP A 159 -7.60 -9.25 20.38
N LYS A 160 -8.77 -8.79 20.85
CA LYS A 160 -9.95 -9.62 21.06
C LYS A 160 -10.97 -9.54 19.91
N VAL A 161 -10.65 -8.82 18.82
CA VAL A 161 -11.56 -8.63 17.70
C VAL A 161 -11.25 -9.65 16.61
N GLU A 162 -12.17 -10.55 16.35
CA GLU A 162 -12.17 -11.41 15.17
C GLU A 162 -13.14 -10.86 14.11
N LEU A 163 -12.77 -10.99 12.84
CA LEU A 163 -13.67 -10.62 11.76
C LEU A 163 -14.67 -11.73 11.53
N SER A 164 -15.96 -11.38 11.50
CA SER A 164 -17.02 -12.34 11.22
C SER A 164 -16.82 -13.00 9.85
N PRO A 165 -16.98 -14.32 9.74
CA PRO A 165 -16.85 -15.00 8.47
C PRO A 165 -17.94 -14.55 7.50
N LYS A 166 -17.53 -14.06 6.33
CA LYS A 166 -18.43 -13.70 5.24
C LYS A 166 -18.35 -14.78 4.15
N LYS A 167 -19.50 -15.35 3.76
CA LYS A 167 -19.54 -16.29 2.64
C LYS A 167 -18.96 -15.59 1.41
N SER A 168 -17.82 -16.08 0.92
CA SER A 168 -17.29 -15.62 -0.36
C SER A 168 -18.04 -16.31 -1.47
N ASN A 169 -18.78 -15.56 -2.26
CA ASN A 169 -19.32 -16.06 -3.51
C ASN A 169 -18.13 -16.28 -4.46
N HIS A 170 -17.64 -17.49 -4.55
CA HIS A 170 -16.56 -18.00 -5.40
C HIS A 170 -15.13 -17.55 -5.03
N GLY A 171 -14.34 -18.47 -4.49
CA GLY A 171 -12.88 -18.41 -4.59
C GLY A 171 -12.50 -18.37 -6.08
N THR A 172 -11.82 -17.30 -6.51
CA THR A 172 -11.35 -17.16 -7.90
C THR A 172 -10.43 -18.34 -8.21
N LYS A 173 -10.80 -19.22 -9.14
CA LYS A 173 -9.98 -20.36 -9.56
C LYS A 173 -8.67 -19.83 -10.17
N ILE A 174 -7.59 -20.57 -10.07
CA ILE A 174 -6.28 -20.16 -10.64
C ILE A 174 -6.39 -19.89 -12.13
N LYS A 175 -7.12 -20.74 -12.86
CA LYS A 175 -7.38 -20.59 -14.31
C LYS A 175 -8.08 -19.28 -14.68
N ASP A 176 -8.79 -18.62 -13.73
CA ASP A 176 -9.46 -17.35 -13.99
C ASP A 176 -8.50 -16.14 -13.86
N LYS A 177 -7.23 -16.39 -13.50
CA LYS A 177 -6.22 -15.34 -13.33
C LYS A 177 -5.48 -14.96 -14.60
N PHE A 178 -5.44 -15.84 -15.58
CA PHE A 178 -4.77 -15.65 -16.85
C PHE A 178 -5.70 -15.96 -18.03
N LEU A 179 -5.32 -15.52 -19.22
CA LEU A 179 -6.07 -15.76 -20.45
C LEU A 179 -5.52 -17.00 -21.16
N GLU A 180 -6.42 -17.83 -21.63
CA GLU A 180 -6.10 -18.87 -22.60
C GLU A 180 -5.80 -18.26 -23.98
N LYS A 181 -5.15 -19.02 -24.86
CA LYS A 181 -4.69 -18.54 -26.16
C LYS A 181 -5.83 -17.92 -26.99
N ASP A 182 -6.96 -18.58 -27.05
CA ASP A 182 -8.11 -18.11 -27.82
C ASP A 182 -8.74 -16.83 -27.23
N GLU A 183 -8.81 -16.74 -25.89
CA GLU A 183 -9.29 -15.55 -25.20
C GLU A 183 -8.36 -14.38 -25.45
N LEU A 184 -7.05 -14.61 -25.41
CA LEU A 184 -6.02 -13.60 -25.65
C LEU A 184 -6.09 -13.08 -27.09
N THR A 185 -6.21 -13.96 -28.07
CA THR A 185 -6.35 -13.60 -29.50
C THR A 185 -7.59 -12.74 -29.72
N LYS A 186 -8.75 -13.19 -29.26
CA LYS A 186 -10.00 -12.42 -29.35
C LYS A 186 -9.89 -11.05 -28.68
N LEU A 187 -9.21 -10.97 -27.54
CA LEU A 187 -9.00 -9.70 -26.82
C LEU A 187 -8.12 -8.76 -27.63
N PHE A 188 -6.99 -9.23 -28.19
CA PHE A 188 -6.11 -8.41 -29.02
C PHE A 188 -6.80 -7.93 -30.30
N ASP A 189 -7.56 -8.78 -30.99
CA ASP A 189 -8.33 -8.40 -32.18
C ASP A 189 -9.36 -7.31 -31.87
N TYR A 190 -10.07 -7.46 -30.74
CA TYR A 190 -11.01 -6.44 -30.27
C TYR A 190 -10.30 -5.11 -29.98
N ILE A 191 -9.19 -5.14 -29.23
CA ILE A 191 -8.46 -3.94 -28.87
C ILE A 191 -7.86 -3.29 -30.13
N GLN A 192 -7.29 -4.06 -31.04
CA GLN A 192 -6.74 -3.55 -32.28
C GLN A 192 -7.80 -2.85 -33.13
N LYS A 193 -9.02 -3.42 -33.19
CA LYS A 193 -10.14 -2.85 -33.96
C LYS A 193 -10.77 -1.63 -33.30
N LYS A 194 -10.92 -1.61 -31.98
CA LYS A 194 -11.68 -0.57 -31.26
C LYS A 194 -10.80 0.48 -30.59
N HIS A 195 -9.58 0.13 -30.24
CA HIS A 195 -8.65 0.98 -29.48
C HIS A 195 -7.21 0.85 -30.02
N PRO A 196 -6.97 1.09 -31.33
CA PRO A 196 -5.68 0.81 -31.98
C PRO A 196 -4.49 1.53 -31.32
N ASN A 197 -4.70 2.73 -30.79
CA ASN A 197 -3.64 3.47 -30.09
C ASN A 197 -3.20 2.79 -28.77
N TYR A 198 -4.06 1.97 -28.16
CA TYR A 198 -3.78 1.25 -26.93
C TYR A 198 -3.33 -0.20 -27.19
N ALA A 199 -3.45 -0.72 -28.40
CA ALA A 199 -3.03 -2.08 -28.73
C ALA A 199 -1.55 -2.33 -28.41
N PRO A 200 -0.60 -1.42 -28.74
CA PRO A 200 0.82 -1.63 -28.47
C PRO A 200 1.14 -1.85 -26.98
N ILE A 201 0.54 -1.08 -26.06
CA ILE A 201 0.81 -1.24 -24.61
C ILE A 201 0.28 -2.58 -24.08
N PHE A 202 -0.88 -3.05 -24.55
CA PHE A 202 -1.41 -4.34 -24.10
C PHE A 202 -0.57 -5.52 -24.62
N GLN A 203 -0.12 -5.46 -25.88
CA GLN A 203 0.81 -6.43 -26.43
C GLN A 203 2.16 -6.41 -25.69
N TRP A 204 2.70 -5.23 -25.39
CA TRP A 204 3.93 -5.08 -24.60
C TRP A 204 3.83 -5.71 -23.22
N LEU A 205 2.72 -5.45 -22.50
CA LEU A 205 2.48 -6.04 -21.18
C LEU A 205 2.47 -7.58 -21.22
N TYR A 206 1.91 -8.16 -22.30
CA TYR A 206 1.91 -9.60 -22.51
C TYR A 206 3.30 -10.13 -22.86
N LEU A 207 4.03 -9.48 -23.75
CA LEU A 207 5.33 -9.94 -24.26
C LEU A 207 6.45 -9.81 -23.22
N THR A 208 6.38 -8.83 -22.33
CA THR A 208 7.42 -8.55 -21.33
C THR A 208 7.07 -9.02 -19.92
N GLY A 209 5.80 -9.21 -19.62
CA GLY A 209 5.33 -9.50 -18.26
C GLY A 209 5.51 -8.33 -17.27
N MET A 210 5.80 -7.11 -17.73
CA MET A 210 5.96 -5.93 -16.88
C MET A 210 4.66 -5.56 -16.14
N ARG A 211 4.79 -4.86 -15.00
CA ARG A 211 3.63 -4.20 -14.38
C ARG A 211 3.23 -2.98 -15.20
N ALA A 212 1.93 -2.68 -15.26
CA ALA A 212 1.45 -1.52 -16.03
C ALA A 212 2.13 -0.20 -15.65
N GLY A 213 2.40 0.02 -14.35
CA GLY A 213 3.11 1.21 -13.89
C GLY A 213 4.58 1.25 -14.33
N GLU A 214 5.24 0.11 -14.46
CA GLU A 214 6.60 -0.01 -15.01
C GLU A 214 6.59 0.31 -16.52
N ALA A 215 5.71 -0.35 -17.28
CA ALA A 215 5.61 -0.17 -18.73
C ALA A 215 5.21 1.28 -19.13
N LEU A 216 4.32 1.91 -18.35
CA LEU A 216 3.91 3.30 -18.61
C LEU A 216 4.95 4.34 -18.16
N ALA A 217 5.94 3.93 -17.36
CA ALA A 217 7.06 4.77 -16.95
C ALA A 217 8.27 4.63 -17.87
N LEU A 218 8.24 3.67 -18.83
CA LEU A 218 9.35 3.52 -19.77
C LEU A 218 9.52 4.77 -20.62
N ASP A 219 10.74 5.25 -20.66
CA ASP A 219 11.21 6.20 -21.66
C ASP A 219 11.78 5.47 -22.87
N MET A 220 11.88 6.15 -24.01
CA MET A 220 12.52 5.57 -25.21
C MET A 220 13.96 5.16 -24.95
N ASP A 221 14.66 5.91 -24.09
CA ASP A 221 16.07 5.69 -23.73
C ASP A 221 16.27 4.53 -22.73
N ASP A 222 15.18 3.95 -22.18
CA ASP A 222 15.28 2.75 -21.34
C ASP A 222 15.52 1.46 -22.15
N ILE A 223 15.62 1.53 -23.47
CA ILE A 223 15.79 0.38 -24.35
C ILE A 223 17.09 0.53 -25.13
N GLU A 224 17.99 -0.42 -24.91
CA GLU A 224 19.32 -0.44 -25.53
C GLU A 224 19.52 -1.71 -26.38
N TYR A 225 20.40 -1.60 -27.39
CA TYR A 225 20.85 -2.74 -28.17
C TYR A 225 22.24 -3.17 -27.69
N ILE A 226 22.29 -4.28 -26.96
CA ILE A 226 23.50 -4.77 -26.28
C ILE A 226 23.72 -6.24 -26.68
N ASN A 227 24.95 -6.63 -27.02
CA ASN A 227 25.31 -8.02 -27.34
C ASN A 227 24.38 -8.67 -28.37
N ASN A 228 24.00 -7.95 -29.40
CA ASN A 228 23.13 -8.42 -30.47
C ASN A 228 21.68 -8.66 -30.06
N GLN A 229 21.22 -8.09 -28.93
CA GLN A 229 19.90 -8.23 -28.36
C GLN A 229 19.37 -6.87 -27.89
N TYR A 230 18.08 -6.59 -28.11
CA TYR A 230 17.42 -5.46 -27.47
C TYR A 230 17.02 -5.81 -26.03
N VAL A 231 17.38 -4.92 -25.12
CA VAL A 231 17.12 -5.06 -23.68
C VAL A 231 16.37 -3.83 -23.18
N VAL A 232 15.33 -4.03 -22.36
CA VAL A 232 14.66 -2.95 -21.65
C VAL A 232 15.08 -2.93 -20.19
N HIS A 233 15.52 -1.77 -19.71
CA HIS A 233 15.94 -1.51 -18.33
C HIS A 233 14.76 -1.03 -17.51
N VAL A 234 14.26 -1.86 -16.59
CA VAL A 234 13.16 -1.52 -15.69
C VAL A 234 13.74 -0.88 -14.44
N THR A 235 13.78 0.45 -14.38
CA THR A 235 14.42 1.20 -13.29
C THR A 235 13.42 1.92 -12.38
N GLY A 236 12.14 2.04 -12.79
CA GLY A 236 11.15 2.81 -12.04
C GLY A 236 9.70 2.42 -12.32
N THR A 237 8.80 3.21 -11.81
CA THR A 237 7.35 3.08 -12.04
C THR A 237 6.71 4.46 -12.14
N LEU A 238 5.56 4.56 -12.82
CA LEU A 238 4.85 5.81 -12.99
C LEU A 238 4.23 6.29 -11.65
N GLU A 239 4.54 7.52 -11.23
CA GLU A 239 3.82 8.21 -10.16
C GLU A 239 2.59 8.89 -10.76
N TYR A 240 1.41 8.35 -10.46
CA TYR A 240 0.15 8.83 -11.07
C TYR A 240 -0.96 9.12 -10.05
N LYS A 241 -0.82 8.67 -8.79
CA LYS A 241 -1.88 8.83 -7.78
C LYS A 241 -1.93 10.24 -7.21
N LYS A 242 -3.06 10.93 -7.40
CA LYS A 242 -3.26 12.33 -6.97
C LYS A 242 -2.16 13.26 -7.50
N VAL A 243 -1.76 13.01 -8.73
CA VAL A 243 -0.84 13.85 -9.51
C VAL A 243 -1.57 14.19 -10.80
N SER A 244 -1.49 15.43 -11.27
CA SER A 244 -2.06 15.81 -12.57
C SER A 244 -1.40 15.04 -13.70
N VAL A 245 -2.10 14.82 -14.81
CA VAL A 245 -1.57 13.99 -15.92
C VAL A 245 -0.24 14.56 -16.47
N THR A 246 -0.11 15.87 -16.48
CA THR A 246 1.09 16.58 -16.96
C THR A 246 2.27 16.55 -15.99
N GLU A 247 2.01 16.26 -14.70
CA GLU A 247 3.05 16.13 -13.68
C GLU A 247 3.44 14.67 -13.40
N GLN A 248 2.81 13.72 -14.09
CA GLN A 248 3.18 12.32 -13.97
C GLN A 248 4.59 12.10 -14.51
N HIS A 249 5.38 11.39 -13.74
CA HIS A 249 6.78 11.12 -14.05
C HIS A 249 7.19 9.72 -13.57
N LYS A 250 8.30 9.24 -14.09
CA LYS A 250 8.97 8.03 -13.64
C LYS A 250 9.59 8.29 -12.27
N THR A 251 9.34 7.39 -11.32
CA THR A 251 10.05 7.39 -10.03
C THR A 251 11.37 6.62 -10.17
N ASP A 252 12.40 7.04 -9.44
CA ASP A 252 13.72 6.40 -9.45
C ASP A 252 13.76 5.06 -8.69
N THR A 253 12.63 4.55 -8.25
CA THR A 253 12.54 3.31 -7.48
C THR A 253 11.35 2.46 -7.91
N THR A 254 11.59 1.18 -8.10
CA THR A 254 10.52 0.17 -8.22
C THR A 254 9.95 -0.20 -6.85
N LYS A 255 8.84 -0.94 -6.79
CA LYS A 255 8.19 -1.33 -5.53
C LYS A 255 9.08 -2.15 -4.60
N THR A 256 10.01 -2.93 -5.16
CA THR A 256 10.97 -3.79 -4.45
C THR A 256 12.32 -3.69 -5.15
N ALA A 257 13.43 -4.04 -4.50
CA ALA A 257 14.75 -4.10 -5.13
C ALA A 257 14.76 -5.02 -6.36
N ALA A 258 14.12 -6.19 -6.28
CA ALA A 258 13.94 -7.11 -7.41
C ALA A 258 13.08 -6.54 -8.57
N GLY A 259 12.49 -5.37 -8.38
CA GLY A 259 11.79 -4.67 -9.46
C GLY A 259 12.73 -4.02 -10.47
N ILE A 260 13.98 -3.68 -10.07
CA ILE A 260 15.03 -3.21 -10.97
C ILE A 260 15.60 -4.43 -11.67
N ARG A 261 15.48 -4.48 -12.97
CA ARG A 261 15.89 -5.63 -13.77
C ARG A 261 15.96 -5.30 -15.26
N ASP A 262 16.67 -6.12 -15.98
CA ASP A 262 16.73 -6.10 -17.43
C ASP A 262 15.83 -7.18 -18.01
N ILE A 263 15.19 -6.89 -19.15
CA ILE A 263 14.32 -7.83 -19.84
C ILE A 263 14.72 -7.88 -21.31
N ASP A 264 15.16 -9.03 -21.78
CA ASP A 264 15.39 -9.26 -23.20
C ASP A 264 14.07 -9.17 -23.98
N LEU A 265 14.09 -8.41 -25.09
CA LEU A 265 12.93 -8.21 -25.92
C LEU A 265 12.84 -9.26 -27.02
N SER A 266 11.66 -9.83 -27.21
CA SER A 266 11.35 -10.62 -28.40
C SER A 266 11.26 -9.74 -29.65
N SER A 267 11.39 -10.33 -30.84
CA SER A 267 11.24 -9.61 -32.12
C SER A 267 9.94 -8.81 -32.21
N GLN A 268 8.84 -9.37 -31.73
CA GLN A 268 7.55 -8.67 -31.67
C GLN A 268 7.57 -7.44 -30.75
N ALA A 269 8.25 -7.52 -29.59
CA ALA A 269 8.39 -6.38 -28.69
C ALA A 269 9.32 -5.30 -29.31
N VAL A 270 10.36 -5.70 -30.00
CA VAL A 270 11.26 -4.80 -30.76
C VAL A 270 10.48 -4.05 -31.86
N GLU A 271 9.61 -4.72 -32.61
CA GLU A 271 8.76 -4.06 -33.61
C GLU A 271 7.84 -3.00 -32.98
N ILE A 272 7.27 -3.29 -31.79
CA ILE A 272 6.46 -2.30 -31.06
C ILE A 272 7.32 -1.11 -30.67
N TYR A 273 8.51 -1.34 -30.12
CA TYR A 273 9.44 -0.27 -29.75
C TYR A 273 9.79 0.61 -30.95
N GLN A 274 10.22 0.01 -32.07
CA GLN A 274 10.59 0.75 -33.27
C GLN A 274 9.44 1.60 -33.81
N LYS A 275 8.22 1.04 -33.87
CA LYS A 275 7.02 1.79 -34.30
C LYS A 275 6.71 2.98 -33.37
N GLN A 276 6.89 2.82 -32.04
CA GLN A 276 6.69 3.92 -31.10
C GLN A 276 7.80 4.98 -31.23
N LEU A 277 9.06 4.55 -31.38
CA LEU A 277 10.20 5.43 -31.61
C LEU A 277 10.03 6.25 -32.89
N ASP A 278 9.60 5.63 -33.98
CA ASP A 278 9.31 6.31 -35.25
C ASP A 278 8.20 7.34 -35.11
N LYS A 279 7.18 7.02 -34.35
CA LYS A 279 6.01 7.87 -34.14
C LYS A 279 6.29 9.10 -33.28
N TYR A 280 7.02 8.92 -32.16
CA TYR A 280 7.15 9.94 -31.11
C TYR A 280 8.57 10.52 -30.96
N LYS A 281 9.60 9.80 -31.40
CA LYS A 281 11.03 10.13 -31.36
C LYS A 281 11.66 10.20 -29.96
N SER A 282 10.93 10.64 -28.92
CA SER A 282 11.42 10.75 -27.54
C SER A 282 10.27 10.76 -26.54
N GLY A 283 10.59 10.72 -25.24
CA GLY A 283 9.64 10.72 -24.14
C GLY A 283 9.13 9.33 -23.80
N PHE A 284 7.99 9.23 -23.14
CA PHE A 284 7.45 7.93 -22.73
C PHE A 284 7.19 7.01 -23.92
N LEU A 285 7.58 5.76 -23.80
CA LEU A 285 7.35 4.75 -24.84
C LEU A 285 5.85 4.64 -25.20
N PHE A 286 4.97 4.75 -24.21
CA PHE A 286 3.51 4.70 -24.39
C PHE A 286 2.87 6.01 -23.94
N GLN A 287 2.81 6.96 -24.87
CA GLN A 287 2.32 8.31 -24.62
C GLN A 287 1.15 8.69 -25.54
N THR A 288 0.44 9.71 -25.11
CA THR A 288 -0.59 10.40 -25.92
C THR A 288 0.07 11.35 -26.94
N ALA A 289 -0.72 11.92 -27.83
CA ALA A 289 -0.23 12.96 -28.75
C ALA A 289 0.34 14.21 -28.03
N ASN A 290 -0.03 14.41 -26.75
CA ASN A 290 0.44 15.53 -25.92
C ASN A 290 1.71 15.17 -25.11
N GLY A 291 2.36 14.03 -25.37
CA GLY A 291 3.56 13.58 -24.66
C GLY A 291 3.31 13.07 -23.23
N THR A 292 2.06 12.92 -22.80
CA THR A 292 1.74 12.40 -21.46
C THR A 292 1.54 10.89 -21.50
N PRO A 293 1.90 10.15 -20.42
CA PRO A 293 1.73 8.70 -20.39
C PRO A 293 0.24 8.31 -20.38
N TYR A 294 -0.09 7.13 -20.90
CA TYR A 294 -1.44 6.59 -20.80
C TYR A 294 -1.82 6.35 -19.34
N GLN A 295 -3.12 6.46 -19.04
CA GLN A 295 -3.64 6.27 -17.68
C GLN A 295 -3.98 4.79 -17.42
N ILE A 296 -3.52 4.23 -16.30
CA ILE A 296 -3.84 2.84 -15.90
C ILE A 296 -5.36 2.64 -15.76
N SER A 297 -6.08 3.67 -15.32
CA SER A 297 -7.55 3.64 -15.25
C SER A 297 -8.20 3.45 -16.62
N SER A 298 -7.69 4.12 -17.63
CA SER A 298 -8.18 3.99 -19.03
C SER A 298 -7.93 2.58 -19.57
N LEU A 299 -6.71 2.03 -19.35
CA LEU A 299 -6.40 0.65 -19.73
C LEU A 299 -7.36 -0.35 -19.06
N ASN A 300 -7.58 -0.24 -17.76
CA ASN A 300 -8.49 -1.13 -17.04
C ASN A 300 -9.97 -0.93 -17.46
N THR A 301 -10.37 0.27 -17.89
CA THR A 301 -11.71 0.53 -18.42
C THR A 301 -11.90 -0.16 -19.78
N ILE A 302 -10.91 -0.06 -20.68
CA ILE A 302 -10.92 -0.78 -21.96
C ILE A 302 -11.07 -2.28 -21.74
N LEU A 303 -10.29 -2.85 -20.82
CA LEU A 303 -10.34 -4.29 -20.50
C LEU A 303 -11.68 -4.73 -19.91
N ARG A 304 -12.28 -3.93 -19.04
CA ARG A 304 -13.62 -4.20 -18.49
C ARG A 304 -14.69 -4.21 -19.57
N ASN A 305 -14.67 -3.21 -20.47
CA ASN A 305 -15.62 -3.13 -21.58
C ASN A 305 -15.40 -4.26 -22.59
N ALA A 306 -14.15 -4.62 -22.88
CA ALA A 306 -13.81 -5.76 -23.75
C ALA A 306 -14.33 -7.10 -23.18
N LYS A 307 -14.14 -7.33 -21.87
CA LYS A 307 -14.66 -8.49 -21.16
C LYS A 307 -16.14 -8.69 -21.45
N ASP A 308 -16.95 -7.66 -21.22
CA ASP A 308 -18.42 -7.73 -21.37
C ASP A 308 -18.82 -7.98 -22.83
N LYS A 309 -18.10 -7.38 -23.80
CA LYS A 309 -18.37 -7.54 -25.23
C LYS A 309 -17.96 -8.90 -25.81
N LEU A 310 -16.92 -9.51 -25.23
CA LEU A 310 -16.37 -10.78 -25.71
C LEU A 310 -16.91 -11.98 -24.92
N GLY A 311 -17.73 -11.76 -23.90
CA GLY A 311 -18.28 -12.82 -23.05
C GLY A 311 -17.18 -13.54 -22.25
N ILE A 312 -16.08 -12.88 -21.90
CA ILE A 312 -15.01 -13.47 -21.10
C ILE A 312 -15.43 -13.46 -19.64
N ASP A 313 -15.66 -14.63 -19.04
CA ASP A 313 -16.10 -14.74 -17.63
C ASP A 313 -14.94 -14.65 -16.63
N LYS A 314 -13.87 -13.95 -16.96
CA LYS A 314 -12.70 -13.71 -16.08
C LYS A 314 -12.60 -12.25 -15.75
N ARG A 315 -12.09 -11.90 -14.56
CA ARG A 315 -11.81 -10.52 -14.21
C ARG A 315 -10.58 -10.03 -14.96
N LEU A 316 -10.76 -9.19 -15.98
CA LEU A 316 -9.66 -8.60 -16.74
C LEU A 316 -9.11 -7.34 -16.06
N SER A 317 -7.80 -7.24 -16.01
CA SER A 317 -7.04 -6.08 -15.59
C SER A 317 -5.66 -6.09 -16.26
N THR A 318 -4.91 -5.02 -16.17
CA THR A 318 -3.53 -4.99 -16.69
C THR A 318 -2.64 -6.09 -16.08
N HIS A 319 -2.90 -6.53 -14.83
CA HIS A 319 -2.19 -7.67 -14.22
C HIS A 319 -2.48 -9.01 -14.88
N THR A 320 -3.61 -9.15 -15.57
CA THR A 320 -3.96 -10.38 -16.29
C THR A 320 -2.92 -10.72 -17.35
N PHE A 321 -2.40 -9.72 -18.09
CA PHE A 321 -1.35 -9.95 -19.08
C PHE A 321 -0.06 -10.51 -18.49
N ARG A 322 0.34 -10.02 -17.32
CA ARG A 322 1.51 -10.55 -16.61
C ARG A 322 1.28 -11.99 -16.14
N HIS A 323 0.10 -12.32 -15.65
CA HIS A 323 -0.26 -13.70 -15.29
C HIS A 323 -0.28 -14.61 -16.53
N THR A 324 -0.79 -14.10 -17.67
CA THR A 324 -0.78 -14.81 -18.95
C THR A 324 0.63 -15.02 -19.48
N HIS A 325 1.52 -14.01 -19.33
CA HIS A 325 2.95 -14.14 -19.67
C HIS A 325 3.60 -15.28 -18.87
N VAL A 326 3.38 -15.31 -17.55
CA VAL A 326 3.90 -16.37 -16.67
C VAL A 326 3.35 -17.73 -17.04
N SER A 327 2.03 -17.85 -17.32
CA SER A 327 1.42 -19.13 -17.74
C SER A 327 1.98 -19.63 -19.07
N MET A 328 2.24 -18.73 -20.03
CA MET A 328 2.82 -19.06 -21.30
C MET A 328 4.27 -19.54 -21.15
N LEU A 329 5.11 -18.86 -20.39
CA LEU A 329 6.49 -19.30 -20.15
C LEU A 329 6.55 -20.64 -19.40
N ALA A 330 5.63 -20.86 -18.45
CA ALA A 330 5.49 -22.14 -17.76
C ALA A 330 5.10 -23.27 -18.73
N ALA A 331 4.17 -23.00 -19.66
CA ALA A 331 3.76 -23.96 -20.70
C ALA A 331 4.91 -24.29 -21.68
N LEU A 332 5.81 -23.34 -21.92
CA LEU A 332 7.03 -23.52 -22.70
C LEU A 332 8.16 -24.25 -21.93
N GLY A 333 7.92 -24.62 -20.66
CA GLY A 333 8.90 -25.34 -19.84
C GLY A 333 10.01 -24.46 -19.25
N VAL A 334 9.86 -23.12 -19.26
CA VAL A 334 10.86 -22.22 -18.66
C VAL A 334 10.88 -22.42 -17.14
N PRO A 335 12.05 -22.62 -16.51
CA PRO A 335 12.15 -22.81 -15.06
C PRO A 335 11.56 -21.64 -14.26
N PHE A 336 10.92 -21.95 -13.13
CA PHE A 336 10.20 -20.93 -12.35
C PHE A 336 11.09 -19.78 -11.87
N TYR A 337 12.32 -20.04 -11.45
CA TYR A 337 13.24 -19.00 -11.01
C TYR A 337 13.59 -17.99 -12.14
N VAL A 338 13.75 -18.47 -13.40
CA VAL A 338 13.96 -17.59 -14.56
C VAL A 338 12.74 -16.71 -14.81
N ILE A 339 11.53 -17.27 -14.68
CA ILE A 339 10.30 -16.49 -14.79
C ILE A 339 10.21 -15.45 -13.67
N GLN A 340 10.59 -15.82 -12.43
CA GLN A 340 10.59 -14.88 -11.29
C GLN A 340 11.52 -13.70 -11.53
N ASP A 341 12.75 -13.94 -11.98
CA ASP A 341 13.73 -12.90 -12.28
C ASP A 341 13.21 -11.97 -13.37
N ARG A 342 12.74 -12.54 -14.50
CA ARG A 342 12.18 -11.78 -15.61
C ARG A 342 11.04 -10.86 -15.21
N VAL A 343 10.13 -11.34 -14.37
CA VAL A 343 9.00 -10.53 -13.94
C VAL A 343 9.29 -9.67 -12.69
N GLY A 344 10.44 -9.83 -12.04
CA GLY A 344 10.85 -9.04 -10.86
C GLY A 344 9.97 -9.29 -9.64
N HIS A 345 9.97 -10.54 -9.12
CA HIS A 345 9.18 -10.92 -7.95
C HIS A 345 9.96 -11.87 -7.04
N GLU A 346 10.39 -11.39 -5.88
CA GLU A 346 11.09 -12.22 -4.90
C GLU A 346 10.21 -13.35 -4.29
N ASN A 347 8.92 -13.08 -4.03
CA ASN A 347 8.02 -14.03 -3.37
C ASN A 347 6.57 -13.83 -3.81
N SER A 348 6.15 -14.43 -4.90
CA SER A 348 4.76 -14.39 -5.33
C SER A 348 4.10 -15.76 -5.31
N LYS A 349 3.42 -16.08 -4.21
CA LYS A 349 2.56 -17.27 -4.12
C LYS A 349 1.58 -17.40 -5.29
N MET A 350 1.14 -16.26 -5.85
CA MET A 350 0.23 -16.27 -6.99
C MET A 350 0.92 -16.75 -8.27
N LEU A 351 2.13 -16.28 -8.58
CA LEU A 351 2.88 -16.72 -9.75
C LEU A 351 3.27 -18.19 -9.64
N GLU A 352 3.69 -18.62 -8.43
CA GLU A 352 3.97 -20.02 -8.14
C GLU A 352 2.72 -20.91 -8.37
N GLN A 353 1.55 -20.49 -7.89
CA GLN A 353 0.30 -21.22 -8.11
C GLN A 353 -0.08 -21.32 -9.60
N ILE A 354 0.15 -20.26 -10.39
CA ILE A 354 -0.07 -20.29 -11.84
C ILE A 354 0.89 -21.27 -12.49
N TYR A 355 2.17 -21.19 -12.16
CA TYR A 355 3.21 -22.10 -12.67
C TYR A 355 2.88 -23.56 -12.37
N LEU A 356 2.59 -23.87 -11.10
CA LEU A 356 2.24 -25.23 -10.68
C LEU A 356 0.94 -25.76 -11.35
N HIS A 357 -0.04 -24.88 -11.55
CA HIS A 357 -1.28 -25.25 -12.23
C HIS A 357 -1.01 -25.66 -13.70
N VAL A 358 -0.29 -24.82 -14.45
CA VAL A 358 0.03 -25.07 -15.85
C VAL A 358 0.91 -26.31 -16.02
N THR A 359 1.95 -26.47 -15.21
CA THR A 359 2.85 -27.63 -15.27
C THR A 359 2.15 -28.93 -14.86
N LYS A 360 1.20 -28.87 -13.93
CA LYS A 360 0.36 -30.03 -13.57
C LYS A 360 -0.54 -30.46 -14.73
N GLU A 361 -1.18 -29.51 -15.42
CA GLU A 361 -1.99 -29.82 -16.62
C GLU A 361 -1.14 -30.43 -17.75
N ALA A 362 0.04 -29.86 -18.00
CA ALA A 362 1.00 -30.41 -18.96
C ALA A 362 1.40 -31.87 -18.64
N LYS A 363 1.61 -32.18 -17.34
CA LYS A 363 1.92 -33.54 -16.89
C LYS A 363 0.75 -34.50 -17.06
N LEU A 364 -0.48 -34.06 -16.81
CA LEU A 364 -1.68 -34.88 -17.04
C LEU A 364 -1.87 -35.16 -18.54
N ASN A 365 -1.63 -34.17 -19.39
CA ASN A 365 -1.69 -34.35 -20.85
C ASN A 365 -0.61 -35.31 -21.35
N LEU A 366 0.61 -35.26 -20.81
CA LEU A 366 1.66 -36.24 -21.13
C LEU A 366 1.20 -37.67 -20.76
N ASN A 367 0.69 -37.89 -19.55
CA ASN A 367 0.22 -39.20 -19.15
C ASN A 367 -0.86 -39.75 -20.12
N SER A 368 -1.81 -38.88 -20.54
CA SER A 368 -2.85 -39.31 -21.51
C SER A 368 -2.31 -39.57 -22.91
N GLN A 369 -1.15 -39.03 -23.27
CA GLN A 369 -0.45 -39.32 -24.52
C GLN A 369 0.35 -40.64 -24.45
N LEU A 370 0.97 -40.91 -23.30
CA LEU A 370 1.69 -42.16 -23.05
C LEU A 370 0.77 -43.39 -23.12
N GLU A 371 -0.48 -43.26 -22.67
CA GLU A 371 -1.50 -44.32 -22.78
C GLU A 371 -1.88 -44.68 -24.25
N LYS A 372 -1.46 -43.86 -25.23
CA LYS A 372 -1.68 -44.06 -26.66
C LYS A 372 -0.47 -44.67 -27.38
N LEU A 373 0.66 -44.84 -26.68
CA LEU A 373 1.86 -45.52 -27.15
C LEU A 373 1.75 -47.03 -26.92
#